data_f2998897f23ba25a7369eb8f4ab98e31
#
_entry.id   f2998897f23ba25a7369eb8f4ab98e31
#
_cell.length_a   1.000
_cell.length_b   1.000
_cell.length_c   1.000
_cell.angle_alpha   90.00
_cell.angle_beta   90.00
_cell.angle_gamma   90.00
#
_symmetry.space_group_name_H-M   'P 1'
#
loop_
_entity.id
_entity.type
_entity.pdbx_description
1 polymer ?
#
loop_
_entity_poly.entity_id
_entity_poly.type
_entity_poly.pdbx_seq_one_letter_code
_entity_poly.pdbx_strand_id
1 'polypeptide(L)'
;MKTHIIRRALLALGICSALNMQAQAPHPERIYLSGTGTDYTRTWEFYCSKGQNSGKWKSIEVPSCWELQGFGEYTYGRYYTIKGAKPSDETGIYRYRFLTPDCGKNDRIKLFFDGVMTDAEVRVNGNPA
;
A
#
# COMPACT_ATOMS: atom_id res chain seq x y z
N MET A 1 20.61 88.01 -3.03
CA MET A 1 20.85 86.65 -3.45
C MET A 1 20.41 85.67 -2.39
N LYS A 2 19.26 85.05 -2.56
CA LYS A 2 18.72 84.06 -1.60
C LYS A 2 18.59 82.76 -2.34
N THR A 3 19.43 81.77 -2.01
CA THR A 3 19.42 80.43 -2.55
C THR A 3 18.41 79.55 -1.81
N HIS A 4 17.37 79.08 -2.50
CA HIS A 4 16.39 78.15 -1.99
C HIS A 4 16.92 76.69 -2.16
N ILE A 5 17.16 76.03 -1.05
CA ILE A 5 17.49 74.61 -1.02
C ILE A 5 16.19 73.83 -0.96
N ILE A 6 15.86 73.13 -2.03
CA ILE A 6 14.72 72.21 -2.09
C ILE A 6 15.18 70.86 -1.53
N ARG A 7 14.69 70.51 -0.35
CA ARG A 7 14.85 69.18 0.21
C ARG A 7 13.83 68.22 -0.44
N ARG A 8 14.32 67.32 -1.28
CA ARG A 8 13.51 66.18 -1.77
C ARG A 8 13.48 65.10 -0.68
N ALA A 9 12.33 64.91 -0.07
CA ALA A 9 12.06 63.75 0.79
C ALA A 9 11.77 62.54 -0.09
N LEU A 10 12.67 61.55 -0.14
CA LEU A 10 12.42 60.24 -0.72
C LEU A 10 11.59 59.42 0.29
N LEU A 11 10.29 59.20 -0.02
CA LEU A 11 9.49 58.20 0.63
C LEU A 11 9.92 56.83 0.12
N ALA A 12 10.62 56.06 0.91
CA ALA A 12 10.85 54.64 0.64
C ALA A 12 9.60 53.86 1.00
N LEU A 13 8.80 53.48 -0.01
CA LEU A 13 7.72 52.51 0.19
C LEU A 13 8.35 51.12 0.36
N GLY A 14 8.46 50.65 1.59
CA GLY A 14 8.82 49.26 1.86
C GLY A 14 7.65 48.33 1.51
N ILE A 15 7.75 47.67 0.40
CA ILE A 15 6.82 46.58 0.05
C ILE A 15 7.22 45.37 0.89
N CYS A 16 6.51 45.17 2.00
CA CYS A 16 6.62 43.98 2.82
C CYS A 16 5.92 42.84 2.08
N SER A 17 6.67 42.12 1.24
CA SER A 17 6.18 40.88 0.62
C SER A 17 6.06 39.82 1.71
N ALA A 18 4.87 39.72 2.32
CA ALA A 18 4.53 38.58 3.15
C ALA A 18 4.56 37.33 2.29
N LEU A 19 5.68 36.60 2.34
CA LEU A 19 5.76 35.24 1.82
C LEU A 19 4.77 34.40 2.61
N ASN A 20 3.58 34.17 2.07
CA ASN A 20 2.66 33.16 2.56
C ASN A 20 3.33 31.80 2.32
N MET A 21 4.13 31.35 3.28
CA MET A 21 4.49 29.95 3.41
C MET A 21 3.23 29.19 3.84
N GLN A 22 2.41 28.85 2.86
CA GLN A 22 1.40 27.83 3.08
C GLN A 22 2.16 26.54 3.39
N ALA A 23 2.14 26.15 4.66
CA ALA A 23 2.57 24.82 5.06
C ALA A 23 1.64 23.84 4.34
N GLN A 24 2.17 23.22 3.29
CA GLN A 24 1.46 22.14 2.60
C GLN A 24 1.25 21.05 3.62
N ALA A 25 -0.01 20.68 3.85
CA ALA A 25 -0.32 19.56 4.73
C ALA A 25 0.46 18.34 4.23
N PRO A 26 1.13 17.59 5.11
CA PRO A 26 1.91 16.43 4.68
C PRO A 26 0.98 15.46 3.96
N HIS A 27 1.25 15.23 2.68
CA HIS A 27 0.56 14.18 1.93
C HIS A 27 0.97 12.83 2.51
N PRO A 28 0.02 11.93 2.77
CA PRO A 28 0.35 10.60 3.25
C PRO A 28 1.20 9.89 2.19
N GLU A 29 2.36 9.43 2.58
CA GLU A 29 3.20 8.59 1.75
C GLU A 29 2.54 7.21 1.62
N ARG A 30 2.47 6.68 0.39
CA ARG A 30 1.97 5.33 0.11
C ARG A 30 3.10 4.45 -0.37
N ILE A 31 3.30 3.34 0.33
CA ILE A 31 4.25 2.30 -0.06
C ILE A 31 3.45 1.07 -0.46
N TYR A 32 3.58 0.68 -1.73
CA TYR A 32 2.93 -0.52 -2.24
C TYR A 32 3.75 -1.75 -1.87
N LEU A 33 3.24 -2.54 -0.93
CA LEU A 33 3.86 -3.80 -0.52
C LEU A 33 3.55 -4.93 -1.50
N SER A 34 2.37 -4.92 -2.13
CA SER A 34 2.08 -5.69 -3.34
C SER A 34 2.51 -4.89 -4.58
N GLY A 35 2.43 -5.48 -5.76
CA GLY A 35 2.53 -4.71 -6.99
C GLY A 35 1.34 -3.76 -7.18
N THR A 36 1.39 -2.96 -8.21
CA THR A 36 0.33 -2.00 -8.56
C THR A 36 -0.64 -2.52 -9.62
N GLY A 37 -0.44 -3.74 -10.08
CA GLY A 37 -1.27 -4.41 -11.09
C GLY A 37 -0.62 -5.69 -11.60
N THR A 38 -1.29 -6.38 -12.51
CA THR A 38 -0.84 -7.67 -13.08
C THR A 38 0.51 -7.56 -13.80
N ASP A 39 0.80 -6.41 -14.40
CA ASP A 39 2.06 -6.17 -15.11
C ASP A 39 3.19 -5.65 -14.21
N TYR A 40 2.87 -5.28 -12.98
CA TYR A 40 3.80 -4.74 -11.99
C TYR A 40 3.58 -5.42 -10.66
N THR A 41 3.89 -6.70 -10.60
CA THR A 41 3.76 -7.54 -9.40
C THR A 41 4.97 -7.41 -8.48
N ARG A 42 4.81 -7.93 -7.26
CA ARG A 42 5.90 -8.18 -6.32
C ARG A 42 5.85 -9.62 -5.86
N THR A 43 7.00 -10.21 -5.70
CA THR A 43 7.13 -11.58 -5.23
C THR A 43 6.98 -11.65 -3.71
N TRP A 44 6.05 -12.47 -3.25
CA TRP A 44 5.82 -12.79 -1.85
C TRP A 44 6.11 -14.26 -1.60
N GLU A 45 6.27 -14.66 -0.34
CA GLU A 45 6.23 -16.07 0.06
C GLU A 45 4.78 -16.49 0.28
N PHE A 46 4.44 -17.68 -0.19
CA PHE A 46 3.10 -18.23 -0.15
C PHE A 46 3.10 -19.70 0.26
N TYR A 47 2.13 -20.05 1.07
CA TYR A 47 1.87 -21.43 1.47
C TYR A 47 0.40 -21.75 1.21
N CYS A 48 0.13 -22.82 0.48
CA CYS A 48 -1.22 -23.33 0.27
C CYS A 48 -1.44 -24.58 1.13
N SER A 49 -2.59 -24.67 1.80
CA SER A 49 -2.87 -25.78 2.71
C SER A 49 -3.18 -27.08 2.01
N LYS A 50 -3.81 -27.05 0.82
CA LYS A 50 -4.24 -28.23 0.05
C LYS A 50 -4.08 -28.01 -1.46
N GLY A 51 -4.27 -29.09 -2.24
CA GLY A 51 -4.26 -29.04 -3.69
C GLY A 51 -2.85 -28.95 -4.28
N GLN A 52 -2.79 -28.44 -5.51
CA GLN A 52 -1.53 -28.32 -6.24
C GLN A 52 -0.55 -27.41 -5.49
N ASN A 53 0.73 -27.77 -5.53
CA ASN A 53 1.82 -27.03 -4.92
C ASN A 53 1.66 -26.73 -3.42
N SER A 54 0.76 -27.43 -2.72
CA SER A 54 0.50 -27.26 -1.29
C SER A 54 1.59 -27.83 -0.38
N GLY A 55 1.47 -27.58 0.91
CA GLY A 55 2.30 -28.18 1.96
C GLY A 55 3.72 -27.62 2.07
N LYS A 56 4.08 -26.62 1.28
CA LYS A 56 5.41 -25.98 1.30
C LYS A 56 5.34 -24.51 0.93
N TRP A 57 6.27 -23.74 1.44
CA TRP A 57 6.44 -22.36 1.06
C TRP A 57 7.02 -22.24 -0.35
N LYS A 58 6.44 -21.38 -1.15
CA LYS A 58 6.87 -21.06 -2.51
C LYS A 58 6.74 -19.56 -2.74
N SER A 59 7.29 -19.10 -3.84
CA SER A 59 7.08 -17.72 -4.30
C SER A 59 5.77 -17.61 -5.05
N ILE A 60 5.11 -16.47 -4.89
CA ILE A 60 3.91 -16.07 -5.61
C ILE A 60 4.02 -14.60 -6.03
N GLU A 61 3.48 -14.26 -7.17
CA GLU A 61 3.39 -12.89 -7.63
C GLU A 61 2.10 -12.24 -7.12
N VAL A 62 2.20 -11.04 -6.54
CA VAL A 62 1.07 -10.30 -5.95
C VAL A 62 0.99 -8.91 -6.59
N PRO A 63 -0.20 -8.41 -6.97
CA PRO A 63 -1.51 -9.01 -6.80
C PRO A 63 -1.83 -10.07 -7.87
N SER A 64 -2.49 -11.15 -7.47
CA SER A 64 -2.96 -12.21 -8.38
C SER A 64 -3.93 -13.17 -7.68
N CYS A 65 -4.55 -14.04 -8.47
CA CYS A 65 -5.22 -15.23 -7.95
C CYS A 65 -4.20 -16.37 -7.87
N TRP A 66 -4.12 -17.05 -6.74
CA TRP A 66 -3.16 -18.14 -6.52
C TRP A 66 -3.41 -19.34 -7.43
N GLU A 67 -4.66 -19.61 -7.76
CA GLU A 67 -5.06 -20.71 -8.65
C GLU A 67 -4.47 -20.53 -10.05
N LEU A 68 -4.42 -19.30 -10.55
CA LEU A 68 -3.82 -18.99 -11.86
C LEU A 68 -2.29 -19.18 -11.86
N GLN A 69 -1.69 -19.24 -10.69
CA GLN A 69 -0.27 -19.54 -10.52
C GLN A 69 -0.01 -21.00 -10.14
N GLY A 70 -1.05 -21.85 -10.25
CA GLY A 70 -0.96 -23.29 -10.08
C GLY A 70 -0.96 -23.75 -8.63
N PHE A 71 -1.59 -23.01 -7.73
CA PHE A 71 -1.79 -23.42 -6.34
C PHE A 71 -3.23 -23.83 -6.10
N GLY A 72 -3.44 -24.75 -5.15
CA GLY A 72 -4.75 -25.18 -4.74
C GLY A 72 -5.47 -26.10 -5.74
N GLU A 73 -6.74 -26.31 -5.49
CA GLU A 73 -7.63 -27.01 -6.42
C GLU A 73 -8.67 -26.02 -6.94
N TYR A 74 -8.51 -25.64 -8.18
CA TYR A 74 -9.43 -24.71 -8.82
C TYR A 74 -10.76 -25.36 -9.13
N THR A 75 -11.75 -25.20 -8.23
CA THR A 75 -13.12 -25.62 -8.47
C THR A 75 -14.01 -24.37 -8.65
N TYR A 76 -13.81 -23.68 -9.75
CA TYR A 76 -14.55 -22.46 -10.01
C TYR A 76 -15.96 -22.75 -10.54
N GLY A 77 -16.97 -22.22 -9.86
CA GLY A 77 -18.31 -22.06 -10.35
C GLY A 77 -19.25 -23.19 -9.99
N ARG A 78 -19.33 -24.28 -10.69
CA ARG A 78 -20.47 -25.20 -10.64
C ARG A 78 -20.24 -26.49 -9.84
N TYR A 79 -19.49 -26.43 -8.72
CA TYR A 79 -19.26 -27.63 -7.92
C TYR A 79 -20.58 -28.30 -7.47
N TYR A 80 -21.64 -27.52 -7.22
CA TYR A 80 -22.97 -28.03 -6.86
C TYR A 80 -23.66 -28.83 -7.96
N THR A 81 -23.22 -28.74 -9.20
CA THR A 81 -23.75 -29.54 -10.32
C THR A 81 -23.01 -30.87 -10.51
N ILE A 82 -21.88 -31.03 -9.84
CA ILE A 82 -21.02 -32.21 -9.95
C ILE A 82 -21.25 -33.10 -8.72
N LYS A 83 -21.78 -34.31 -8.92
CA LYS A 83 -22.06 -35.24 -7.83
C LYS A 83 -20.78 -35.55 -7.03
N GLY A 84 -20.79 -35.23 -5.75
CA GLY A 84 -19.68 -35.48 -4.83
C GLY A 84 -18.59 -34.41 -4.81
N ALA A 85 -18.70 -33.38 -5.63
CA ALA A 85 -17.81 -32.24 -5.55
C ALA A 85 -18.07 -31.42 -4.29
N LYS A 86 -17.03 -30.87 -3.73
CA LYS A 86 -17.08 -29.98 -2.55
C LYS A 86 -16.54 -28.60 -2.94
N PRO A 87 -16.99 -27.54 -2.26
CA PRO A 87 -16.34 -26.24 -2.41
C PRO A 87 -14.87 -26.29 -2.02
N SER A 88 -14.08 -25.45 -2.61
CA SER A 88 -12.68 -25.23 -2.19
C SER A 88 -12.63 -24.80 -0.73
N ASP A 89 -11.76 -25.42 0.05
CA ASP A 89 -11.56 -25.16 1.47
C ASP A 89 -10.09 -24.92 1.82
N GLU A 90 -9.30 -24.50 0.82
CA GLU A 90 -7.89 -24.21 0.99
C GLU A 90 -7.69 -22.88 1.72
N THR A 91 -6.64 -22.87 2.53
CA THR A 91 -6.14 -21.65 3.16
C THR A 91 -4.82 -21.25 2.50
N GLY A 92 -4.74 -20.02 2.04
CA GLY A 92 -3.51 -19.41 1.55
C GLY A 92 -2.88 -18.54 2.62
N ILE A 93 -1.60 -18.74 2.88
CA ILE A 93 -0.83 -17.92 3.82
C ILE A 93 0.20 -17.15 3.03
N TYR A 94 0.09 -15.82 3.08
CA TYR A 94 1.03 -14.90 2.45
C TYR A 94 1.99 -14.35 3.49
N ARG A 95 3.26 -14.23 3.14
CA ARG A 95 4.28 -13.63 3.99
C ARG A 95 5.18 -12.71 3.19
N TYR A 96 5.34 -11.49 3.71
CA TYR A 96 6.23 -10.49 3.13
C TYR A 96 7.01 -9.79 4.23
N ARG A 97 8.28 -9.51 3.97
CA ARG A 97 9.13 -8.74 4.88
C ARG A 97 9.50 -7.43 4.25
N PHE A 98 9.30 -6.38 4.97
CA PHE A 98 9.64 -5.02 4.52
C PHE A 98 10.21 -4.22 5.69
N LEU A 99 10.95 -3.18 5.34
CA LEU A 99 11.40 -2.20 6.32
C LEU A 99 10.31 -1.14 6.49
N THR A 100 9.98 -0.85 7.73
CA THR A 100 9.11 0.29 8.04
C THR A 100 9.82 1.58 7.66
N PRO A 101 9.11 2.53 7.03
CA PRO A 101 9.68 3.85 6.80
C PRO A 101 9.96 4.55 8.13
N ASP A 102 10.92 5.46 8.11
CA ASP A 102 11.16 6.34 9.26
C ASP A 102 9.92 7.22 9.48
N CYS A 103 9.37 7.12 10.68
CA CYS A 103 8.18 7.86 11.06
C CYS A 103 8.49 8.82 12.20
N GLY A 104 7.93 10.01 12.13
CA GLY A 104 7.92 10.96 13.24
C GLY A 104 7.06 10.46 14.42
N LYS A 105 7.28 11.02 15.60
CA LYS A 105 6.53 10.62 16.82
C LYS A 105 5.01 10.71 16.70
N ASN A 106 4.52 11.54 15.79
CA ASN A 106 3.08 11.79 15.59
C ASN A 106 2.53 11.09 14.35
N ASP A 107 3.36 10.38 13.58
CA ASP A 107 2.94 9.69 12.39
C ASP A 107 2.24 8.38 12.74
N ARG A 108 1.37 7.94 11.84
CA ARG A 108 0.65 6.66 11.96
C ARG A 108 0.89 5.85 10.71
N ILE A 109 1.33 4.62 10.89
CA ILE A 109 1.41 3.63 9.82
C ILE A 109 0.09 2.87 9.80
N LYS A 110 -0.49 2.76 8.61
CA LYS A 110 -1.69 1.96 8.37
C LYS A 110 -1.40 0.95 7.26
N LEU A 111 -1.79 -0.29 7.47
CA LEU A 111 -1.90 -1.27 6.40
C LEU A 111 -3.27 -1.13 5.77
N PHE A 112 -3.29 -1.03 4.46
CA PHE A 112 -4.49 -0.89 3.67
C PHE A 112 -4.59 -2.03 2.67
N PHE A 113 -5.76 -2.67 2.61
CA PHE A 113 -6.08 -3.75 1.68
C PHE A 113 -7.19 -3.26 0.76
N ASP A 114 -6.90 -3.13 -0.53
CA ASP A 114 -7.90 -2.72 -1.53
C ASP A 114 -8.96 -3.80 -1.76
N GLY A 115 -8.60 -5.05 -1.58
CA GLY A 115 -9.50 -6.16 -1.67
C GLY A 115 -8.87 -7.46 -1.19
N VAL A 116 -9.61 -8.17 -0.37
CA VAL A 116 -9.31 -9.54 0.05
C VAL A 116 -10.58 -10.35 -0.11
N MET A 117 -10.49 -11.49 -0.80
CA MET A 117 -11.66 -12.31 -1.06
C MET A 117 -11.96 -13.22 0.13
N THR A 118 -13.19 -13.14 0.61
CA THR A 118 -13.81 -13.80 1.75
C THR A 118 -13.21 -13.42 3.11
N ASP A 119 -12.52 -14.32 3.78
CA ASP A 119 -12.02 -14.11 5.13
C ASP A 119 -10.52 -13.88 5.12
N ALA A 120 -10.06 -12.92 5.89
CA ALA A 120 -8.63 -12.65 6.04
C ALA A 120 -8.26 -12.41 7.50
N GLU A 121 -7.15 -12.98 7.90
CA GLU A 121 -6.48 -12.67 9.16
C GLU A 121 -5.13 -12.02 8.86
N VAL A 122 -4.88 -10.89 9.48
CA VAL A 122 -3.63 -10.15 9.30
C VAL A 122 -2.81 -10.21 10.57
N ARG A 123 -1.51 -10.47 10.42
CA ARG A 123 -0.55 -10.45 11.53
C ARG A 123 0.65 -9.59 11.16
N VAL A 124 1.08 -8.74 12.08
CA VAL A 124 2.30 -7.95 11.96
C VAL A 124 3.28 -8.40 13.04
N ASN A 125 4.44 -8.88 12.64
CA ASN A 125 5.44 -9.45 13.55
C ASN A 125 4.87 -10.54 14.49
N GLY A 126 3.93 -11.34 13.97
CA GLY A 126 3.27 -12.42 14.71
C GLY A 126 2.06 -12.00 15.55
N ASN A 127 1.82 -10.72 15.74
CA ASN A 127 0.66 -10.19 16.48
C ASN A 127 -0.52 -9.93 15.53
N PRO A 128 -1.76 -10.23 15.93
CA PRO A 128 -2.94 -9.88 15.16
C PRO A 128 -3.03 -8.35 15.00
N ALA A 129 -3.45 -7.90 13.83
CA ALA A 129 -3.58 -6.48 13.48
C ALA A 129 -5.04 -6.09 13.24
#